data_edf019f9e0b948af912550af88940daf
#
_entry.id   edf019f9e0b948af912550af88940daf
#
_cell.length_a   1.000
_cell.length_b   1.000
_cell.length_c   1.000
_cell.angle_alpha   90.00
_cell.angle_beta   90.00
_cell.angle_gamma   90.00
#
_symmetry.space_group_name_H-M   'P 1'
#
loop_
_entity.id
_entity.type
_entity.pdbx_description
1 polymer ?
#
loop_
_entity_poly.entity_id
_entity_poly.type
_entity_poly.pdbx_seq_one_letter_code
_entity_poly.pdbx_strand_id
1 'polypeptide(L)'
;KKIITFLISLLKKKFLKKFNKNVFKFMNYIQIQNSYITKTNKLKIQSSIGIFTGCASSIFEKNVAASCISLLKKNNMRSEVINNIKCCGSLDYNSGRIKKGMLFNKATMKEFNKKKYKKIIGYASGCSTFLNKNKKNVDYQDATSYILNILNKNENFKFKKTNKNICVHKPCTTKS
;
A
#
# COMPACT_ATOMS: atom_id res chain seq x y z
N LYS A 1 -12.60 -1.76 -10.39
CA LYS A 1 -12.91 -2.35 -9.05
C LYS A 1 -14.29 -2.96 -8.99
N LYS A 2 -15.36 -2.28 -9.43
CA LYS A 2 -16.75 -2.80 -9.45
C LYS A 2 -16.90 -4.03 -10.34
N ILE A 3 -16.21 -4.09 -11.49
CA ILE A 3 -16.29 -5.22 -12.44
C ILE A 3 -15.69 -6.49 -11.86
N ILE A 4 -14.55 -6.42 -11.17
CA ILE A 4 -13.91 -7.57 -10.53
C ILE A 4 -14.78 -8.10 -9.38
N THR A 5 -15.37 -7.21 -8.58
CA THR A 5 -16.28 -7.60 -7.49
C THR A 5 -17.57 -8.21 -8.04
N PHE A 6 -18.07 -7.71 -9.17
CA PHE A 6 -19.25 -8.25 -9.86
C PHE A 6 -18.96 -9.61 -10.49
N LEU A 7 -17.82 -9.78 -11.19
CA LEU A 7 -17.38 -11.07 -11.74
C LEU A 7 -17.17 -12.11 -10.63
N ILE A 8 -16.59 -11.72 -9.50
CA ILE A 8 -16.45 -12.58 -8.31
C ILE A 8 -17.81 -13.00 -7.76
N SER A 9 -18.81 -12.11 -7.78
CA SER A 9 -20.17 -12.42 -7.30
C SER A 9 -20.94 -13.35 -8.25
N LEU A 10 -20.78 -13.18 -9.55
CA LEU A 10 -21.39 -14.03 -10.57
C LEU A 10 -20.78 -15.43 -10.60
N LEU A 11 -19.47 -15.54 -10.44
CA LEU A 11 -18.77 -16.83 -10.36
C LEU A 11 -19.13 -17.62 -9.09
N LYS A 12 -19.63 -16.98 -8.04
CA LYS A 12 -20.07 -17.65 -6.80
C LYS A 12 -21.30 -18.55 -6.96
N LYS A 13 -22.18 -18.30 -7.92
CA LYS A 13 -23.52 -18.94 -7.89
C LYS A 13 -23.61 -20.32 -8.53
N LYS A 14 -22.77 -20.72 -9.49
CA LYS A 14 -22.91 -22.06 -10.13
C LYS A 14 -21.63 -22.71 -10.69
N PHE A 15 -20.56 -21.97 -10.92
CA PHE A 15 -19.39 -22.47 -11.66
C PHE A 15 -18.22 -22.94 -10.79
N LEU A 16 -18.17 -22.54 -9.54
CA LEU A 16 -17.00 -22.70 -8.65
C LEU A 16 -16.85 -24.07 -8.00
N LYS A 17 -17.84 -24.97 -8.10
CA LYS A 17 -17.66 -26.36 -7.61
C LYS A 17 -16.63 -27.16 -8.42
N LYS A 18 -16.26 -26.68 -9.61
CA LYS A 18 -15.34 -27.36 -10.54
C LYS A 18 -13.94 -26.72 -10.61
N PHE A 19 -13.70 -25.59 -9.92
CA PHE A 19 -12.40 -24.93 -9.94
C PHE A 19 -11.49 -25.43 -8.83
N ASN A 20 -10.19 -25.47 -9.14
CA ASN A 20 -9.10 -25.90 -8.26
C ASN A 20 -9.18 -25.17 -6.89
N LYS A 21 -9.07 -25.95 -5.81
CA LYS A 21 -9.11 -25.52 -4.40
C LYS A 21 -8.20 -24.32 -4.09
N ASN A 22 -7.12 -24.16 -4.84
CA ASN A 22 -6.16 -23.05 -4.69
C ASN A 22 -6.71 -21.72 -5.24
N VAL A 23 -7.45 -21.75 -6.36
CA VAL A 23 -8.10 -20.55 -6.92
C VAL A 23 -9.18 -20.05 -5.96
N PHE A 24 -9.94 -20.96 -5.34
CA PHE A 24 -10.95 -20.59 -4.35
C PHE A 24 -10.32 -19.96 -3.09
N LYS A 25 -9.23 -20.52 -2.58
CA LYS A 25 -8.45 -19.93 -1.46
C LYS A 25 -7.95 -18.53 -1.81
N PHE A 26 -7.40 -18.34 -3.01
CA PHE A 26 -6.92 -17.07 -3.49
C PHE A 26 -8.03 -16.02 -3.60
N MET A 27 -9.20 -16.41 -4.12
CA MET A 27 -10.36 -15.52 -4.22
C MET A 27 -10.91 -15.12 -2.84
N ASN A 28 -10.95 -16.06 -1.89
CA ASN A 28 -11.34 -15.78 -0.50
C ASN A 28 -10.34 -14.83 0.18
N TYR A 29 -9.03 -15.02 -0.06
CA TYR A 29 -8.00 -14.12 0.43
C TYR A 29 -8.21 -12.69 -0.05
N ILE A 30 -8.45 -12.48 -1.36
CA ILE A 30 -8.75 -11.16 -1.94
C ILE A 30 -10.01 -10.55 -1.31
N GLN A 31 -11.02 -11.35 -1.06
CA GLN A 31 -12.28 -10.89 -0.47
C GLN A 31 -12.11 -10.44 0.98
N ILE A 32 -11.36 -11.20 1.78
CA ILE A 32 -11.02 -10.85 3.17
C ILE A 32 -10.27 -9.51 3.18
N GLN A 33 -9.29 -9.34 2.30
CA GLN A 33 -8.53 -8.08 2.17
C GLN A 33 -9.44 -6.89 1.81
N ASN A 34 -10.52 -7.10 1.05
CA ASN A 34 -11.48 -6.05 0.71
C ASN A 34 -12.32 -5.58 1.91
N SER A 35 -12.57 -6.42 2.90
CA SER A 35 -13.37 -6.06 4.08
C SER A 35 -12.68 -5.09 5.04
N TYR A 36 -11.34 -5.01 5.02
CA TYR A 36 -10.60 -4.16 5.96
C TYR A 36 -10.64 -2.65 5.63
N ILE A 37 -10.95 -2.27 4.38
CA ILE A 37 -10.90 -0.85 3.95
C ILE A 37 -12.22 -0.09 4.15
N THR A 38 -13.35 -0.78 4.25
CA THR A 38 -14.67 -0.13 4.28
C THR A 38 -14.98 0.63 5.58
N LYS A 39 -14.13 0.53 6.61
CA LYS A 39 -14.33 1.15 7.93
C LYS A 39 -13.55 2.44 8.20
N THR A 40 -12.82 2.97 7.22
CA THR A 40 -12.18 4.28 7.41
C THR A 40 -13.18 5.38 7.14
N ASN A 41 -13.76 5.95 8.20
CA ASN A 41 -14.66 7.10 8.14
C ASN A 41 -14.03 8.25 7.36
N LYS A 42 -14.80 8.85 6.47
CA LYS A 42 -14.52 10.12 5.77
C LYS A 42 -14.43 11.27 6.77
N LEU A 43 -13.37 11.39 7.49
CA LEU A 43 -13.09 12.60 8.24
C LEU A 43 -12.57 13.66 7.26
N LYS A 44 -13.27 14.77 7.15
CA LYS A 44 -12.97 15.97 6.33
C LYS A 44 -11.72 16.76 6.78
N ILE A 45 -10.82 16.15 7.53
CA ILE A 45 -9.67 16.83 8.11
C ILE A 45 -8.47 16.53 7.23
N GLN A 46 -7.78 17.56 6.77
CA GLN A 46 -6.58 17.46 5.95
C GLN A 46 -5.54 16.56 6.62
N SER A 47 -5.32 15.36 6.05
CA SER A 47 -4.39 14.39 6.58
C SER A 47 -2.96 14.87 6.35
N SER A 48 -2.13 14.80 7.39
CA SER A 48 -0.71 15.19 7.27
C SER A 48 0.13 14.14 6.55
N ILE A 49 -0.30 12.87 6.57
CA ILE A 49 0.41 11.73 5.99
C ILE A 49 -0.46 11.03 4.96
N GLY A 50 0.05 10.91 3.74
CA GLY A 50 -0.55 10.12 2.68
C GLY A 50 0.05 8.71 2.63
N ILE A 51 -0.78 7.67 2.58
CA ILE A 51 -0.33 6.28 2.42
C ILE A 51 -0.52 5.86 0.97
N PHE A 52 0.58 5.64 0.28
CA PHE A 52 0.59 5.12 -1.08
C PHE A 52 0.65 3.59 -1.07
N THR A 53 -0.39 2.96 -1.55
CA THR A 53 -0.52 1.50 -1.56
C THR A 53 0.04 0.85 -2.84
N GLY A 54 0.15 1.60 -3.94
CA GLY A 54 0.52 1.03 -5.24
C GLY A 54 -0.61 0.20 -5.87
N CYS A 55 -0.34 -0.38 -7.04
CA CYS A 55 -1.36 -1.11 -7.81
C CYS A 55 -1.61 -2.52 -7.26
N ALA A 56 -0.56 -3.31 -7.01
CA ALA A 56 -0.66 -4.67 -6.52
C ALA A 56 -1.06 -4.71 -5.04
N SER A 57 -0.34 -4.02 -4.19
CA SER A 57 -0.59 -4.01 -2.74
C SER A 57 -1.95 -3.42 -2.36
N SER A 58 -2.53 -2.55 -3.21
CA SER A 58 -3.92 -2.09 -3.03
C SER A 58 -4.96 -3.18 -3.16
N ILE A 59 -4.61 -4.32 -3.75
CA ILE A 59 -5.49 -5.49 -3.92
C ILE A 59 -5.16 -6.56 -2.89
N PHE A 60 -3.86 -6.88 -2.75
CA PHE A 60 -3.40 -8.05 -2.00
C PHE A 60 -3.01 -7.75 -0.54
N GLU A 61 -2.69 -6.49 -0.21
CA GLU A 61 -2.09 -6.11 1.08
C GLU A 61 -2.85 -4.95 1.75
N LYS A 62 -4.17 -4.95 1.67
CA LYS A 62 -5.00 -3.89 2.25
C LYS A 62 -4.91 -3.81 3.77
N ASN A 63 -4.69 -4.94 4.43
CA ASN A 63 -4.45 -5.03 5.86
C ASN A 63 -3.20 -4.25 6.29
N VAL A 64 -2.17 -4.19 5.43
CA VAL A 64 -0.94 -3.41 5.72
C VAL A 64 -1.25 -1.93 5.79
N ALA A 65 -2.03 -1.38 4.84
CA ALA A 65 -2.46 0.01 4.89
C ALA A 65 -3.28 0.32 6.17
N ALA A 66 -4.20 -0.58 6.54
CA ALA A 66 -5.00 -0.43 7.75
C ALA A 66 -4.13 -0.46 9.02
N SER A 67 -3.12 -1.33 9.06
CA SER A 67 -2.16 -1.40 10.16
C SER A 67 -1.32 -0.13 10.26
N CYS A 68 -0.85 0.42 9.14
CA CYS A 68 -0.15 1.70 9.09
C CYS A 68 -1.01 2.83 9.67
N ILE A 69 -2.28 2.94 9.25
CA ILE A 69 -3.22 3.94 9.77
C ILE A 69 -3.39 3.77 11.28
N SER A 70 -3.57 2.55 11.75
CA SER A 70 -3.76 2.25 13.19
C SER A 70 -2.54 2.66 14.02
N LEU A 71 -1.34 2.33 13.57
CA LEU A 71 -0.09 2.69 14.26
C LEU A 71 0.13 4.20 14.28
N LEU A 72 -0.09 4.88 13.16
CA LEU A 72 0.02 6.33 13.08
C LEU A 72 -1.02 7.03 13.98
N LYS A 73 -2.26 6.53 14.00
CA LYS A 73 -3.32 7.05 14.88
C LYS A 73 -2.96 6.92 16.36
N LYS A 74 -2.38 5.79 16.79
CA LYS A 74 -1.89 5.58 18.15
C LYS A 74 -0.78 6.55 18.55
N ASN A 75 -0.07 7.11 17.58
CA ASN A 75 0.95 8.14 17.77
C ASN A 75 0.42 9.55 17.48
N ASN A 76 -0.90 9.77 17.56
CA ASN A 76 -1.57 11.06 17.31
C ASN A 76 -1.32 11.65 15.92
N MET A 77 -0.98 10.81 14.96
CA MET A 77 -0.73 11.23 13.57
C MET A 77 -1.94 10.93 12.68
N ARG A 78 -2.36 11.92 11.91
CA ARG A 78 -3.45 11.77 10.95
C ARG A 78 -2.92 11.27 9.62
N SER A 79 -3.51 10.21 9.11
CA SER A 79 -3.13 9.59 7.84
C SER A 79 -4.34 9.09 7.07
N GLU A 80 -4.21 9.05 5.75
CA GLU A 80 -5.22 8.45 4.87
C GLU A 80 -4.56 7.73 3.70
N VAL A 81 -5.27 6.75 3.13
CA VAL A 81 -4.85 6.11 1.87
C VAL A 81 -5.08 7.08 0.72
N ILE A 82 -4.04 7.28 -0.09
CA ILE A 82 -4.14 8.12 -1.28
C ILE A 82 -4.94 7.36 -2.34
N ASN A 83 -6.16 7.82 -2.58
CA ASN A 83 -7.01 7.30 -3.64
C ASN A 83 -6.63 7.96 -4.98
N ASN A 84 -7.06 7.35 -6.10
CA ASN A 84 -6.87 7.83 -7.48
C ASN A 84 -5.46 7.62 -8.08
N ILE A 85 -4.51 7.00 -7.37
CA ILE A 85 -3.24 6.62 -7.94
C ILE A 85 -3.31 5.18 -8.44
N LYS A 86 -2.98 4.96 -9.71
CA LYS A 86 -3.07 3.63 -10.35
C LYS A 86 -1.77 2.84 -10.25
N CYS A 87 -0.64 3.44 -10.60
CA CYS A 87 0.64 2.74 -10.67
C CYS A 87 1.81 3.72 -10.53
N CYS A 88 2.89 3.29 -9.82
CA CYS A 88 4.12 4.08 -9.73
C CYS A 88 4.95 4.08 -11.03
N GLY A 89 4.73 3.10 -11.91
CA GLY A 89 5.47 2.93 -13.16
C GLY A 89 6.70 2.03 -13.09
N SER A 90 7.08 1.57 -11.88
CA SER A 90 8.30 0.77 -11.68
C SER A 90 8.34 -0.51 -12.52
N LEU A 91 7.22 -1.24 -12.61
CA LEU A 91 7.15 -2.49 -13.37
C LEU A 91 7.39 -2.27 -14.87
N ASP A 92 6.73 -1.28 -15.46
CA ASP A 92 6.94 -0.95 -16.89
C ASP A 92 8.37 -0.47 -17.13
N TYR A 93 8.91 0.38 -16.28
CA TYR A 93 10.28 0.88 -16.38
C TYR A 93 11.30 -0.27 -16.36
N ASN A 94 11.22 -1.15 -15.36
CA ASN A 94 12.16 -2.25 -15.17
C ASN A 94 12.02 -3.36 -16.24
N SER A 95 10.88 -3.42 -16.94
CA SER A 95 10.67 -4.34 -18.09
C SER A 95 11.04 -3.72 -19.43
N GLY A 96 11.81 -2.62 -19.45
CA GLY A 96 12.28 -1.95 -20.67
C GLY A 96 11.28 -0.96 -21.29
N ARG A 97 10.03 -0.90 -20.84
CA ARG A 97 9.03 0.08 -21.29
C ARG A 97 9.22 1.43 -20.60
N ILE A 98 10.43 1.99 -20.74
CA ILE A 98 10.89 3.17 -20.00
C ILE A 98 9.93 4.35 -20.13
N LYS A 99 9.54 4.72 -21.36
CA LYS A 99 8.64 5.86 -21.63
C LYS A 99 7.31 5.69 -20.87
N LYS A 100 6.73 4.49 -20.91
CA LYS A 100 5.47 4.19 -20.22
C LYS A 100 5.62 4.24 -18.69
N GLY A 101 6.70 3.67 -18.16
CA GLY A 101 7.02 3.74 -16.73
C GLY A 101 7.14 5.17 -16.23
N MET A 102 7.87 6.02 -16.97
CA MET A 102 8.02 7.44 -16.63
C MET A 102 6.71 8.24 -16.75
N LEU A 103 5.83 7.89 -17.69
CA LEU A 103 4.50 8.50 -17.79
C LEU A 103 3.66 8.22 -16.53
N PHE A 104 3.62 6.97 -16.06
CA PHE A 104 2.93 6.61 -14.82
C PHE A 104 3.55 7.30 -13.60
N ASN A 105 4.88 7.36 -13.53
CA ASN A 105 5.57 8.07 -12.45
C ASN A 105 5.16 9.54 -12.39
N LYS A 106 5.20 10.24 -13.53
CA LYS A 106 4.80 11.64 -13.65
C LYS A 106 3.35 11.85 -13.19
N ALA A 107 2.44 10.97 -13.59
CA ALA A 107 1.04 11.02 -13.16
C ALA A 107 0.89 10.83 -11.64
N THR A 108 1.63 9.88 -11.06
CA THR A 108 1.65 9.62 -9.62
C THR A 108 2.18 10.83 -8.83
N MET A 109 3.29 11.43 -9.29
CA MET A 109 3.86 12.62 -8.65
C MET A 109 2.90 13.82 -8.71
N LYS A 110 2.17 13.97 -9.83
CA LYS A 110 1.12 15.00 -9.94
C LYS A 110 0.01 14.81 -8.90
N GLU A 111 -0.43 13.57 -8.68
CA GLU A 111 -1.44 13.29 -7.65
C GLU A 111 -0.91 13.52 -6.23
N PHE A 112 0.35 13.17 -5.95
CA PHE A 112 0.98 13.47 -4.67
C PHE A 112 0.99 14.96 -4.35
N ASN A 113 1.30 15.79 -5.32
CA ASN A 113 1.36 17.24 -5.16
C ASN A 113 -0.01 17.90 -4.99
N LYS A 114 -1.10 17.31 -5.51
CA LYS A 114 -2.44 17.89 -5.42
C LYS A 114 -2.94 18.06 -3.98
N LYS A 115 -2.66 17.10 -3.11
CA LYS A 115 -3.23 17.07 -1.75
C LYS A 115 -2.34 17.67 -0.66
N LYS A 116 -1.16 18.20 -1.01
CA LYS A 116 -0.22 18.86 -0.08
C LYS A 116 0.04 18.08 1.22
N TYR A 117 0.23 16.76 1.11
CA TYR A 117 0.67 15.96 2.27
C TYR A 117 2.03 16.46 2.77
N LYS A 118 2.21 16.52 4.09
CA LYS A 118 3.53 16.78 4.69
C LYS A 118 4.51 15.64 4.43
N LYS A 119 4.00 14.41 4.40
CA LYS A 119 4.75 13.19 4.17
C LYS A 119 3.92 12.20 3.39
N ILE A 120 4.55 11.47 2.47
CA ILE A 120 3.94 10.33 1.80
C ILE A 120 4.76 9.09 2.13
N ILE A 121 4.09 8.05 2.58
CA ILE A 121 4.72 6.76 2.90
C ILE A 121 4.16 5.66 2.02
N GLY A 122 5.00 4.68 1.67
CA GLY A 122 4.59 3.50 0.92
C GLY A 122 5.36 2.26 1.37
N TYR A 123 4.76 1.09 1.26
CA TYR A 123 5.32 -0.16 1.76
C TYR A 123 5.70 -1.19 0.68
N ALA A 124 5.43 -0.90 -0.59
CA ALA A 124 5.86 -1.74 -1.70
C ALA A 124 7.28 -1.38 -2.13
N SER A 125 8.28 -2.24 -1.86
CA SER A 125 9.71 -1.98 -2.05
C SER A 125 10.07 -1.51 -3.47
N GLY A 126 9.56 -2.19 -4.52
CA GLY A 126 9.79 -1.81 -5.92
C GLY A 126 9.23 -0.43 -6.27
N CYS A 127 8.07 -0.08 -5.71
CA CYS A 127 7.52 1.27 -5.84
C CYS A 127 8.35 2.29 -5.08
N SER A 128 8.74 1.98 -3.85
CA SER A 128 9.49 2.89 -2.97
C SER A 128 10.82 3.29 -3.59
N THR A 129 11.59 2.33 -4.08
CA THR A 129 12.87 2.59 -4.74
C THR A 129 12.71 3.47 -5.98
N PHE A 130 11.73 3.15 -6.84
CA PHE A 130 11.50 3.89 -8.07
C PHE A 130 10.99 5.32 -7.80
N LEU A 131 10.06 5.48 -6.86
CA LEU A 131 9.54 6.79 -6.46
C LEU A 131 10.63 7.65 -5.81
N ASN A 132 11.48 7.07 -4.94
CA ASN A 132 12.58 7.81 -4.32
C ASN A 132 13.61 8.32 -5.33
N LYS A 133 13.94 7.52 -6.36
CA LYS A 133 14.85 7.96 -7.43
C LYS A 133 14.30 9.10 -8.28
N ASN A 134 12.97 9.16 -8.42
CA ASN A 134 12.30 10.08 -9.34
C ASN A 134 11.45 11.15 -8.63
N LYS A 135 11.56 11.27 -7.31
CA LYS A 135 10.80 12.27 -6.55
C LYS A 135 11.29 13.69 -6.84
N LYS A 136 10.34 14.57 -7.15
CA LYS A 136 10.56 16.01 -7.27
C LYS A 136 9.58 16.68 -6.30
N ASN A 137 10.09 17.45 -5.36
CA ASN A 137 9.29 18.24 -4.40
C ASN A 137 8.23 17.42 -3.61
N VAL A 138 8.47 16.11 -3.44
CA VAL A 138 7.60 15.20 -2.68
C VAL A 138 8.44 14.55 -1.59
N ASP A 139 8.01 14.70 -0.35
CA ASP A 139 8.63 14.00 0.77
C ASP A 139 8.06 12.59 0.88
N TYR A 140 8.67 11.66 0.14
CA TYR A 140 8.31 10.24 0.11
C TYR A 140 9.32 9.40 0.88
N GLN A 141 8.83 8.47 1.70
CA GLN A 141 9.64 7.54 2.49
C GLN A 141 9.03 6.15 2.53
N ASP A 142 9.86 5.12 2.75
CA ASP A 142 9.37 3.77 3.06
C ASP A 142 8.59 3.77 4.39
N ALA A 143 7.43 3.10 4.38
CA ALA A 143 6.51 3.10 5.52
C ALA A 143 7.09 2.42 6.75
N THR A 144 7.85 1.32 6.57
CA THR A 144 8.46 0.58 7.67
C THR A 144 9.50 1.44 8.37
N SER A 145 10.39 2.06 7.59
CA SER A 145 11.42 2.98 8.11
C SER A 145 10.81 4.19 8.81
N TYR A 146 9.75 4.77 8.23
CA TYR A 146 9.08 5.92 8.82
C TYR A 146 8.41 5.58 10.15
N ILE A 147 7.63 4.48 10.18
CA ILE A 147 6.92 4.05 11.38
C ILE A 147 7.92 3.64 12.47
N LEU A 148 8.97 2.90 12.13
CA LEU A 148 10.01 2.53 13.08
C LEU A 148 10.65 3.75 13.74
N ASN A 149 10.97 4.78 12.97
CA ASN A 149 11.52 6.02 13.50
C ASN A 149 10.57 6.74 14.47
N ILE A 150 9.25 6.68 14.22
CA ILE A 150 8.25 7.25 15.13
C ILE A 150 8.19 6.43 16.42
N LEU A 151 8.14 5.09 16.31
CA LEU A 151 8.03 4.21 17.46
C LEU A 151 9.26 4.27 18.36
N ASN A 152 10.45 4.38 17.78
CA ASN A 152 11.71 4.53 18.54
C ASN A 152 11.81 5.87 19.30
N LYS A 153 11.11 6.90 18.84
CA LYS A 153 11.03 8.20 19.52
C LYS A 153 9.96 8.26 20.60
N ASN A 154 9.07 7.27 20.66
CA ASN A 154 7.97 7.23 21.61
C ASN A 154 8.31 6.28 22.76
N GLU A 155 8.81 6.82 23.85
CA GLU A 155 9.22 6.05 25.04
C GLU A 155 8.06 5.24 25.66
N ASN A 156 6.83 5.66 25.46
CA ASN A 156 5.64 4.96 25.93
C ASN A 156 5.24 3.77 25.06
N PHE A 157 5.89 3.59 23.91
CA PHE A 157 5.56 2.49 23.00
C PHE A 157 6.41 1.24 23.32
N LYS A 158 5.75 0.20 23.77
CA LYS A 158 6.40 -1.08 24.08
C LYS A 158 5.94 -2.16 23.11
N PHE A 159 6.89 -2.87 22.52
CA PHE A 159 6.61 -4.05 21.72
C PHE A 159 6.34 -5.26 22.61
N LYS A 160 5.29 -6.01 22.30
CA LYS A 160 5.09 -7.30 22.95
C LYS A 160 6.08 -8.31 22.40
N LYS A 161 6.88 -8.92 23.25
CA LYS A 161 7.77 -10.03 22.88
C LYS A 161 6.94 -11.21 22.36
N THR A 162 7.33 -11.80 21.26
CA THR A 162 6.72 -13.01 20.72
C THR A 162 7.78 -14.10 20.62
N ASN A 163 7.41 -15.35 20.95
CA ASN A 163 8.30 -16.52 20.81
C ASN A 163 8.17 -17.15 19.41
N LYS A 164 8.03 -16.34 18.37
CA LYS A 164 7.92 -16.80 16.99
C LYS A 164 9.24 -16.63 16.27
N ASN A 165 9.65 -17.67 15.55
CA ASN A 165 10.74 -17.56 14.59
C ASN A 165 10.22 -16.84 13.34
N ILE A 166 10.94 -15.80 12.92
CA ILE A 166 10.57 -14.99 11.76
C ILE A 166 11.71 -15.08 10.75
N CYS A 167 11.37 -15.47 9.52
CA CYS A 167 12.29 -15.39 8.39
C CYS A 167 12.09 -14.07 7.67
N VAL A 168 13.16 -13.29 7.52
CA VAL A 168 13.13 -12.00 6.82
C VAL A 168 13.80 -12.13 5.46
N HIS A 169 13.04 -11.98 4.39
CA HIS A 169 13.56 -11.85 3.03
C HIS A 169 13.80 -10.38 2.70
N LYS A 170 15.05 -10.04 2.41
CA LYS A 170 15.43 -8.69 1.93
C LYS A 170 15.48 -8.71 0.40
N PRO A 171 14.50 -8.14 -0.31
CA PRO A 171 14.49 -8.14 -1.76
C PRO A 171 15.60 -7.25 -2.33
N CYS A 172 16.07 -7.56 -3.54
CA CYS A 172 17.14 -6.81 -4.23
C CYS A 172 16.80 -5.31 -4.41
N THR A 173 15.51 -4.99 -4.50
CA THR A 173 15.01 -3.61 -4.62
C THR A 173 15.18 -2.77 -3.36
N THR A 174 15.54 -3.36 -2.21
CA THR A 174 15.82 -2.62 -0.96
C THR A 174 17.30 -2.31 -0.76
N LYS A 175 18.16 -2.75 -1.68
CA LYS A 175 19.58 -2.36 -1.72
C LYS A 175 19.67 -0.99 -2.38
N SER A 176 19.61 0.04 -1.63
CA SER A 176 19.97 1.41 -2.03
C SER A 176 20.57 2.11 -0.84
#